data_6010f3b06192c07c0b7caa19e208e37e
#
_entry.id   6010f3b06192c07c0b7caa19e208e37e
#
_cell.length_a   1.000
_cell.length_b   1.000
_cell.length_c   1.000
_cell.angle_alpha   90.00
_cell.angle_beta   90.00
_cell.angle_gamma   90.00
#
_symmetry.space_group_name_H-M   'P 1'
#
loop_
_entity.id
_entity.type
_entity.pdbx_description
1 polymer ?
#
loop_
_entity_poly.entity_id
_entity_poly.type
_entity_poly.pdbx_seq_one_letter_code
_entity_poly.pdbx_strand_id
1 'polypeptide(L)'
;MPEIVKTIKLHLKVTEEQDLAFQELTNTYKDACNFISGYVFTHDFELNSFKIHKVLYTTIREKFGLKSQITTATFKTVTARYQAVQTQMFQNPYKYKKEDETIEYTQKTLDWLQKPLFFSRPQCDLNHGRDYAFLQTGKLSVNTMGKRALVDFDLPPCFQDYFDGTWKLGTAKLVELNGDWYLHIPATKEIPNELDETQPKHVVGIDRGLRFIATAYDETGKTTFFSGKEMAKKRKKFNKVRAELQAKGTKSAKRKLKKLSGRENRWMSDVNHQVSKTLVQMYGEGTLFVIEDLTGVSFEERNLKRTKDGRNELRSWTFYQLEQFLMYKALEVGSKVLKVSAKYTSQRCPKRGRIHKPNRKHETHEYICDCCGYQSNDDRVGAMNIYTLGTMYVSGDSHPRFGIRKIG
;
A
#
# COMPACT_ATOMS: atom_id res chain seq x y z
N MET A 1 14.67 10.32 13.81
CA MET A 1 14.86 10.57 12.37
C MET A 1 13.83 9.74 11.62
N PRO A 2 13.22 10.24 10.56
CA PRO A 2 12.31 9.45 9.76
C PRO A 2 13.06 8.28 9.12
N GLU A 3 12.38 7.14 9.00
CA GLU A 3 12.95 5.92 8.42
C GLU A 3 12.21 5.54 7.13
N ILE A 4 12.95 5.08 6.15
CA ILE A 4 12.39 4.44 4.96
C ILE A 4 12.54 2.94 5.10
N VAL A 5 11.44 2.22 4.87
CA VAL A 5 11.44 0.76 4.81
C VAL A 5 11.09 0.31 3.41
N LYS A 6 11.98 -0.46 2.79
CA LYS A 6 11.75 -1.08 1.47
C LYS A 6 11.87 -2.59 1.57
N THR A 7 11.18 -3.32 0.71
CA THR A 7 11.25 -4.78 0.68
C THR A 7 12.08 -5.25 -0.50
N ILE A 8 13.21 -5.88 -0.21
CA ILE A 8 14.03 -6.60 -1.17
C ILE A 8 13.39 -7.96 -1.42
N LYS A 9 13.26 -8.36 -2.68
CA LYS A 9 12.73 -9.67 -3.07
C LYS A 9 13.83 -10.46 -3.78
N LEU A 10 14.42 -11.41 -3.08
CA LEU A 10 15.42 -12.29 -3.65
C LEU A 10 14.78 -13.57 -4.13
N HIS A 11 15.02 -13.93 -5.37
CA HIS A 11 14.67 -15.24 -5.92
C HIS A 11 15.74 -16.25 -5.51
N LEU A 12 15.34 -17.36 -4.90
CA LEU A 12 16.25 -18.40 -4.41
C LEU A 12 16.30 -19.54 -5.42
N LYS A 13 17.54 -19.96 -5.78
CA LYS A 13 17.77 -21.13 -6.63
C LYS A 13 17.96 -22.35 -5.74
N VAL A 14 16.88 -23.10 -5.56
CA VAL A 14 16.87 -24.24 -4.63
C VAL A 14 17.04 -25.56 -5.38
N THR A 15 17.73 -26.50 -4.75
CA THR A 15 17.74 -27.93 -5.15
C THR A 15 16.45 -28.61 -4.67
N GLU A 16 16.15 -29.81 -5.15
CA GLU A 16 14.99 -30.59 -4.68
C GLU A 16 15.05 -30.87 -3.17
N GLU A 17 16.22 -31.16 -2.62
CA GLU A 17 16.42 -31.35 -1.17
C GLU A 17 16.11 -30.07 -0.39
N GLN A 18 16.57 -28.91 -0.89
CA GLN A 18 16.31 -27.61 -0.27
C GLN A 18 14.82 -27.22 -0.40
N ASP A 19 14.17 -27.54 -1.50
CA ASP A 19 12.73 -27.32 -1.68
C ASP A 19 11.93 -28.08 -0.64
N LEU A 20 12.19 -29.37 -0.45
CA LEU A 20 11.56 -30.20 0.58
C LEU A 20 11.81 -29.64 2.00
N ALA A 21 13.04 -29.23 2.29
CA ALA A 21 13.38 -28.64 3.60
C ALA A 21 12.65 -27.32 3.85
N PHE A 22 12.46 -26.47 2.84
CA PHE A 22 11.72 -25.22 2.96
C PHE A 22 10.21 -25.45 3.05
N GLN A 23 9.67 -26.45 2.33
CA GLN A 23 8.28 -26.86 2.47
C GLN A 23 8.00 -27.39 3.88
N GLU A 24 8.85 -28.25 4.43
CA GLU A 24 8.74 -28.74 5.81
C GLU A 24 8.74 -27.57 6.79
N LEU A 25 9.74 -26.71 6.75
CA LEU A 25 9.86 -25.55 7.64
C LEU A 25 8.63 -24.63 7.59
N THR A 26 8.20 -24.23 6.38
CA THR A 26 7.11 -23.26 6.23
C THR A 26 5.76 -23.85 6.59
N ASN A 27 5.52 -25.15 6.33
CA ASN A 27 4.31 -25.83 6.79
C ASN A 27 4.29 -25.97 8.31
N THR A 28 5.39 -26.43 8.91
CA THR A 28 5.50 -26.54 10.38
C THR A 28 5.31 -25.19 11.07
N TYR A 29 5.90 -24.13 10.53
CA TYR A 29 5.71 -22.75 11.03
C TYR A 29 4.23 -22.32 10.94
N LYS A 30 3.57 -22.57 9.81
CA LYS A 30 2.15 -22.29 9.60
C LYS A 30 1.29 -23.04 10.62
N ASP A 31 1.58 -24.32 10.88
CA ASP A 31 0.80 -25.15 11.80
C ASP A 31 1.00 -24.72 13.25
N ALA A 32 2.22 -24.30 13.63
CA ALA A 32 2.48 -23.67 14.91
C ALA A 32 1.71 -22.33 15.07
N CYS A 33 1.66 -21.49 14.02
CA CYS A 33 0.86 -20.27 14.02
C CYS A 33 -0.64 -20.56 14.20
N ASN A 34 -1.18 -21.62 13.55
CA ASN A 34 -2.57 -22.02 13.71
C ASN A 34 -2.87 -22.50 15.13
N PHE A 35 -1.94 -23.25 15.73
CA PHE A 35 -2.08 -23.69 17.13
C PHE A 35 -2.13 -22.49 18.10
N ILE A 36 -1.20 -21.54 17.95
CA ILE A 36 -1.17 -20.31 18.77
C ILE A 36 -2.44 -19.46 18.52
N SER A 37 -2.91 -19.39 17.28
CA SER A 37 -4.13 -18.67 16.92
C SER A 37 -5.37 -19.26 17.64
N GLY A 38 -5.45 -20.59 17.75
CA GLY A 38 -6.49 -21.26 18.55
C GLY A 38 -6.44 -20.85 20.03
N TYR A 39 -5.24 -20.81 20.61
CA TYR A 39 -5.04 -20.35 21.98
C TYR A 39 -5.48 -18.90 22.17
N VAL A 40 -5.05 -17.97 21.31
CA VAL A 40 -5.43 -16.54 21.39
C VAL A 40 -6.94 -16.38 21.33
N PHE A 41 -7.62 -17.13 20.44
CA PHE A 41 -9.07 -17.08 20.30
C PHE A 41 -9.82 -17.56 21.57
N THR A 42 -9.31 -18.56 22.27
CA THR A 42 -9.93 -19.14 23.47
C THR A 42 -9.50 -18.47 24.77
N HIS A 43 -8.56 -17.53 24.75
CA HIS A 43 -8.02 -16.81 25.90
C HIS A 43 -8.16 -15.30 25.74
N ASP A 44 -9.41 -14.85 25.61
CA ASP A 44 -9.84 -13.44 25.58
C ASP A 44 -9.00 -12.53 24.66
N PHE A 45 -8.55 -13.10 23.53
CA PHE A 45 -7.72 -12.39 22.56
C PHE A 45 -6.49 -11.72 23.19
N GLU A 46 -5.77 -12.40 24.09
CA GLU A 46 -4.50 -11.89 24.62
C GLU A 46 -3.52 -11.66 23.44
N LEU A 47 -3.13 -10.40 23.21
CA LEU A 47 -2.25 -9.99 22.11
C LEU A 47 -0.84 -9.61 22.57
N ASN A 48 -0.54 -9.76 23.86
CA ASN A 48 0.83 -9.58 24.35
C ASN A 48 1.66 -10.82 24.02
N SER A 49 2.50 -10.71 22.99
CA SER A 49 3.33 -11.82 22.53
C SER A 49 4.26 -12.40 23.62
N PHE A 50 4.71 -11.60 24.60
CA PHE A 50 5.53 -12.08 25.71
C PHE A 50 4.75 -12.94 26.70
N LYS A 51 3.50 -12.58 27.00
CA LYS A 51 2.65 -13.40 27.87
C LYS A 51 2.36 -14.76 27.23
N ILE A 52 1.95 -14.76 25.95
CA ILE A 52 1.68 -15.99 25.19
C ILE A 52 2.95 -16.85 25.10
N HIS A 53 4.09 -16.23 24.84
CA HIS A 53 5.39 -16.89 24.78
C HIS A 53 5.73 -17.62 26.10
N LYS A 54 5.53 -16.98 27.27
CA LYS A 54 5.77 -17.62 28.57
C LYS A 54 4.97 -18.90 28.76
N VAL A 55 3.74 -18.93 28.28
CA VAL A 55 2.83 -20.07 28.43
C VAL A 55 3.10 -21.17 27.41
N LEU A 56 3.30 -20.82 26.15
CA LEU A 56 3.29 -21.79 25.06
C LEU A 56 4.67 -22.13 24.48
N TYR A 57 5.75 -21.44 24.86
CA TYR A 57 7.05 -21.63 24.21
C TYR A 57 7.54 -23.07 24.24
N THR A 58 7.53 -23.72 25.41
CA THR A 58 7.95 -25.12 25.58
C THR A 58 7.06 -26.05 24.76
N THR A 59 5.73 -25.89 24.87
CA THR A 59 4.75 -26.69 24.11
C THR A 59 4.99 -26.59 22.59
N ILE A 60 5.20 -25.38 22.06
CA ILE A 60 5.47 -25.19 20.62
C ILE A 60 6.81 -25.83 20.22
N ARG A 61 7.84 -25.70 21.05
CA ARG A 61 9.14 -26.32 20.81
C ARG A 61 9.05 -27.84 20.75
N GLU A 62 8.38 -28.45 21.70
CA GLU A 62 8.23 -29.90 21.79
C GLU A 62 7.34 -30.45 20.69
N LYS A 63 6.20 -29.81 20.45
CA LYS A 63 5.20 -30.27 19.48
C LYS A 63 5.63 -30.13 18.04
N PHE A 64 6.32 -29.02 17.67
CA PHE A 64 6.64 -28.67 16.29
C PHE A 64 8.14 -28.76 15.99
N GLY A 65 9.03 -28.92 16.94
CA GLY A 65 10.47 -29.03 16.70
C GLY A 65 11.13 -27.77 16.15
N LEU A 66 10.45 -26.62 16.12
CA LEU A 66 10.98 -25.37 15.58
C LEU A 66 12.19 -24.87 16.38
N LYS A 67 13.20 -24.30 15.71
CA LYS A 67 14.34 -23.66 16.36
C LYS A 67 13.91 -22.43 17.17
N SER A 68 14.62 -22.10 18.25
CA SER A 68 14.21 -21.12 19.25
C SER A 68 13.78 -19.77 18.69
N GLN A 69 14.54 -19.18 17.77
CA GLN A 69 14.20 -17.88 17.18
C GLN A 69 12.98 -17.95 16.28
N ILE A 70 12.87 -19.02 15.49
CA ILE A 70 11.71 -19.27 14.62
C ILE A 70 10.45 -19.48 15.46
N THR A 71 10.58 -20.22 16.59
CA THR A 71 9.48 -20.38 17.58
C THR A 71 9.03 -19.00 18.11
N THR A 72 9.97 -18.15 18.52
CA THR A 72 9.65 -16.80 19.02
C THR A 72 8.96 -15.94 17.93
N ALA A 73 9.34 -16.12 16.65
CA ALA A 73 8.73 -15.39 15.54
C ALA A 73 7.25 -15.78 15.32
N THR A 74 6.83 -17.03 15.62
CA THR A 74 5.43 -17.46 15.47
C THR A 74 4.48 -16.64 16.34
N PHE A 75 4.86 -16.34 17.59
CA PHE A 75 4.05 -15.52 18.50
C PHE A 75 3.85 -14.11 17.96
N LYS A 76 4.91 -13.47 17.46
CA LYS A 76 4.84 -12.14 16.85
C LYS A 76 3.97 -12.15 15.60
N THR A 77 4.11 -13.17 14.75
CA THR A 77 3.31 -13.31 13.53
C THR A 77 1.81 -13.42 13.84
N VAL A 78 1.45 -14.22 14.83
CA VAL A 78 0.05 -14.41 15.21
C VAL A 78 -0.53 -13.14 15.83
N THR A 79 0.14 -12.54 16.81
CA THR A 79 -0.34 -11.32 17.47
C THR A 79 -0.47 -10.16 16.49
N ALA A 80 0.52 -9.96 15.60
CA ALA A 80 0.45 -8.95 14.56
C ALA A 80 -0.75 -9.17 13.60
N ARG A 81 -1.07 -10.42 13.27
CA ARG A 81 -2.24 -10.73 12.43
C ARG A 81 -3.55 -10.38 13.13
N TYR A 82 -3.71 -10.71 14.40
CA TYR A 82 -4.88 -10.33 15.18
C TYR A 82 -5.00 -8.82 15.34
N GLN A 83 -3.90 -8.11 15.62
CA GLN A 83 -3.87 -6.64 15.69
C GLN A 83 -4.29 -5.99 14.38
N ALA A 84 -3.82 -6.53 13.24
CA ALA A 84 -4.23 -6.04 11.92
C ALA A 84 -5.74 -6.25 11.67
N VAL A 85 -6.29 -7.39 12.07
CA VAL A 85 -7.74 -7.67 11.97
C VAL A 85 -8.53 -6.75 12.90
N GLN A 86 -8.08 -6.55 14.13
CA GLN A 86 -8.69 -5.62 15.09
C GLN A 86 -8.77 -4.20 14.52
N THR A 87 -7.67 -3.70 13.96
CA THR A 87 -7.63 -2.38 13.29
C THR A 87 -8.61 -2.32 12.12
N GLN A 88 -8.65 -3.37 11.29
CA GLN A 88 -9.57 -3.43 10.16
C GLN A 88 -11.04 -3.46 10.61
N MET A 89 -11.35 -4.19 11.67
CA MET A 89 -12.70 -4.27 12.24
C MET A 89 -13.11 -2.92 12.84
N PHE A 90 -12.21 -2.26 13.54
CA PHE A 90 -12.41 -0.93 14.09
C PHE A 90 -12.71 0.12 13.01
N GLN A 91 -11.99 0.09 11.89
CA GLN A 91 -12.19 0.99 10.76
C GLN A 91 -13.48 0.72 9.97
N ASN A 92 -14.11 -0.45 10.15
CA ASN A 92 -15.31 -0.87 9.43
C ASN A 92 -16.43 -1.24 10.43
N PRO A 93 -17.04 -0.25 11.11
CA PRO A 93 -18.11 -0.51 12.07
C PRO A 93 -19.30 -1.17 11.40
N TYR A 94 -20.09 -1.91 12.18
CA TYR A 94 -21.36 -2.45 11.75
C TYR A 94 -22.38 -1.32 11.68
N LYS A 95 -23.06 -1.20 10.52
CA LYS A 95 -24.14 -0.23 10.28
C LYS A 95 -25.47 -0.95 10.36
N TYR A 96 -26.38 -0.42 11.15
CA TYR A 96 -27.75 -0.89 11.17
C TYR A 96 -28.73 0.28 11.14
N LYS A 97 -29.90 0.04 10.54
CA LYS A 97 -30.95 1.02 10.40
C LYS A 97 -31.96 0.77 11.53
N LYS A 98 -32.26 1.78 12.35
CA LYS A 98 -33.31 1.73 13.36
C LYS A 98 -34.70 1.86 12.72
N GLU A 99 -35.74 1.61 13.51
CA GLU A 99 -37.14 1.76 13.09
C GLU A 99 -37.49 3.20 12.68
N ASP A 100 -36.83 4.19 13.28
CA ASP A 100 -36.96 5.62 12.95
C ASP A 100 -36.15 6.05 11.72
N GLU A 101 -35.64 5.08 10.92
CA GLU A 101 -34.80 5.30 9.74
C GLU A 101 -33.39 5.87 10.02
N THR A 102 -33.03 6.15 11.27
CA THR A 102 -31.67 6.59 11.61
C THR A 102 -30.66 5.46 11.45
N ILE A 103 -29.44 5.82 10.99
CA ILE A 103 -28.33 4.85 10.86
C ILE A 103 -27.46 4.95 12.11
N GLU A 104 -27.36 3.84 12.82
CA GLU A 104 -26.40 3.69 13.92
C GLU A 104 -25.20 2.84 13.53
N TYR A 105 -24.11 3.05 14.25
CA TYR A 105 -22.85 2.37 14.05
C TYR A 105 -22.42 1.68 15.34
N THR A 106 -22.21 0.37 15.27
CA THR A 106 -21.61 -0.40 16.37
C THR A 106 -20.18 -0.75 16.01
N GLN A 107 -19.25 -0.42 16.91
CA GLN A 107 -17.84 -0.73 16.73
C GLN A 107 -17.63 -2.25 16.78
N LYS A 108 -16.95 -2.82 15.80
CA LYS A 108 -16.58 -4.23 15.79
C LYS A 108 -15.29 -4.44 16.58
N THR A 109 -15.34 -5.42 17.49
CA THR A 109 -14.18 -5.91 18.25
C THR A 109 -13.83 -7.33 17.84
N LEU A 110 -12.72 -7.89 18.35
CA LEU A 110 -12.32 -9.27 18.05
C LEU A 110 -13.35 -10.30 18.50
N ASP A 111 -14.19 -9.97 19.50
CA ASP A 111 -15.27 -10.84 19.99
C ASP A 111 -16.33 -11.16 18.91
N TRP A 112 -16.35 -10.41 17.81
CA TRP A 112 -17.21 -10.70 16.66
C TRP A 112 -16.69 -11.86 15.80
N LEU A 113 -15.46 -12.34 16.05
CA LEU A 113 -14.92 -13.49 15.34
C LEU A 113 -15.62 -14.77 15.81
N GLN A 114 -16.13 -15.56 14.87
CA GLN A 114 -16.80 -16.84 15.14
C GLN A 114 -15.82 -18.03 15.20
N LYS A 115 -14.58 -17.82 14.81
CA LYS A 115 -13.52 -18.83 14.75
C LYS A 115 -12.14 -18.18 14.80
N PRO A 116 -11.11 -18.92 15.23
CA PRO A 116 -9.73 -18.41 15.21
C PRO A 116 -9.28 -18.02 13.80
N LEU A 117 -8.35 -17.07 13.73
CA LEU A 117 -7.74 -16.68 12.46
C LEU A 117 -6.91 -17.85 11.92
N PHE A 118 -7.14 -18.20 10.66
CA PHE A 118 -6.49 -19.33 10.01
C PHE A 118 -5.38 -18.89 9.05
N PHE A 119 -4.18 -19.43 9.26
CA PHE A 119 -3.02 -19.25 8.40
C PHE A 119 -3.02 -20.34 7.33
N SER A 120 -3.43 -20.00 6.11
CA SER A 120 -3.56 -20.96 5.00
C SER A 120 -2.31 -21.08 4.14
N ARG A 121 -1.47 -20.03 4.11
CA ARG A 121 -0.27 -19.99 3.25
C ARG A 121 0.96 -20.38 4.05
N PRO A 122 1.75 -21.39 3.58
CA PRO A 122 3.04 -21.68 4.16
C PRO A 122 3.99 -20.48 3.99
N GLN A 123 4.63 -20.07 5.09
CA GLN A 123 5.65 -19.04 5.15
C GLN A 123 6.44 -19.20 6.44
N CYS A 124 7.61 -18.57 6.52
CA CYS A 124 8.39 -18.53 7.75
C CYS A 124 9.08 -17.19 7.91
N ASP A 125 9.01 -16.61 9.10
CA ASP A 125 9.74 -15.39 9.44
C ASP A 125 11.12 -15.76 9.99
N LEU A 126 12.18 -15.13 9.42
CA LEU A 126 13.58 -15.45 9.68
C LEU A 126 14.33 -14.19 10.10
N ASN A 127 15.02 -14.23 11.23
CA ASN A 127 15.80 -13.09 11.73
C ASN A 127 17.17 -13.00 11.07
N HIS A 128 17.56 -11.79 10.63
CA HIS A 128 18.87 -11.54 10.06
C HIS A 128 20.00 -11.85 11.06
N GLY A 129 21.09 -12.44 10.59
CA GLY A 129 22.24 -12.84 11.37
C GLY A 129 22.05 -14.12 12.22
N ARG A 130 20.79 -14.51 12.50
CA ARG A 130 20.47 -15.71 13.28
C ARG A 130 19.85 -16.82 12.45
N ASP A 131 18.78 -16.52 11.73
CA ASP A 131 18.07 -17.51 10.92
C ASP A 131 18.46 -17.46 9.45
N TYR A 132 18.82 -16.29 8.95
CA TYR A 132 19.45 -16.15 7.62
C TYR A 132 20.65 -15.20 7.67
N ALA A 133 21.62 -15.41 6.79
CA ALA A 133 22.79 -14.56 6.65
C ALA A 133 23.40 -14.67 5.23
N PHE A 134 23.93 -13.55 4.74
CA PHE A 134 24.73 -13.53 3.51
C PHE A 134 26.16 -13.90 3.85
N LEU A 135 26.71 -14.88 3.14
CA LEU A 135 28.09 -15.37 3.36
C LEU A 135 29.04 -14.67 2.40
N GLN A 136 30.29 -14.58 2.78
CA GLN A 136 31.39 -14.07 1.92
C GLN A 136 31.55 -14.88 0.63
N THR A 137 31.11 -16.15 0.63
CA THR A 137 31.10 -17.02 -0.55
C THR A 137 30.02 -16.63 -1.60
N GLY A 138 29.26 -15.58 -1.37
CA GLY A 138 28.15 -15.15 -2.25
C GLY A 138 26.88 -15.98 -2.09
N LYS A 139 26.84 -16.94 -1.16
CA LYS A 139 25.65 -17.75 -0.88
C LYS A 139 24.82 -17.20 0.28
N LEU A 140 23.55 -17.52 0.27
CA LEU A 140 22.63 -17.25 1.38
C LEU A 140 22.52 -18.48 2.27
N SER A 141 22.80 -18.31 3.56
CA SER A 141 22.62 -19.35 4.57
C SER A 141 21.25 -19.18 5.23
N VAL A 142 20.40 -20.20 5.17
CA VAL A 142 19.01 -20.17 5.70
C VAL A 142 18.82 -21.33 6.68
N ASN A 143 18.22 -21.07 7.84
CA ASN A 143 17.82 -22.10 8.79
C ASN A 143 16.67 -22.95 8.19
N THR A 144 16.74 -24.26 8.46
CA THR A 144 15.69 -25.23 8.19
C THR A 144 15.33 -25.98 9.49
N MET A 145 14.48 -26.98 9.43
CA MET A 145 14.23 -27.86 10.57
C MET A 145 15.50 -28.60 10.99
N GLY A 146 16.29 -29.04 10.02
CA GLY A 146 17.57 -29.73 10.20
C GLY A 146 18.78 -28.80 10.12
N LYS A 147 19.73 -29.14 9.23
CA LYS A 147 20.94 -28.35 8.94
C LYS A 147 20.57 -27.09 8.16
N ARG A 148 21.44 -26.07 8.23
CA ARG A 148 21.27 -24.86 7.42
C ARG A 148 21.44 -25.16 5.94
N ALA A 149 20.55 -24.62 5.13
CA ALA A 149 20.67 -24.66 3.68
C ALA A 149 21.58 -23.52 3.18
N LEU A 150 22.49 -23.83 2.27
CA LEU A 150 23.32 -22.87 1.54
C LEU A 150 22.75 -22.70 0.14
N VAL A 151 22.11 -21.57 -0.13
CA VAL A 151 21.29 -21.34 -1.30
C VAL A 151 21.91 -20.29 -2.19
N ASP A 152 21.94 -20.54 -3.50
CA ASP A 152 22.24 -19.52 -4.49
C ASP A 152 21.00 -18.64 -4.72
N PHE A 153 21.20 -17.35 -5.02
CA PHE A 153 20.11 -16.41 -5.22
C PHE A 153 20.42 -15.43 -6.34
N ASP A 154 19.36 -14.90 -6.95
CA ASP A 154 19.48 -13.81 -7.91
C ASP A 154 19.32 -12.47 -7.19
N LEU A 155 20.34 -11.61 -7.30
CA LEU A 155 20.28 -10.21 -6.84
C LEU A 155 20.08 -9.28 -8.04
N PRO A 156 18.86 -8.81 -8.28
CA PRO A 156 18.60 -7.83 -9.33
C PRO A 156 19.40 -6.53 -9.12
N PRO A 157 19.89 -5.87 -10.20
CA PRO A 157 20.68 -4.65 -10.08
C PRO A 157 20.03 -3.55 -9.25
N CYS A 158 18.70 -3.47 -9.27
CA CYS A 158 17.93 -2.50 -8.49
C CYS A 158 17.99 -2.72 -6.97
N PHE A 159 18.54 -3.83 -6.50
CA PHE A 159 18.70 -4.14 -5.07
C PHE A 159 20.15 -4.13 -4.59
N GLN A 160 21.13 -3.86 -5.45
CA GLN A 160 22.55 -3.86 -5.07
C GLN A 160 22.86 -2.82 -3.99
N ASP A 161 22.29 -1.61 -4.12
CA ASP A 161 22.51 -0.49 -3.19
C ASP A 161 22.05 -0.79 -1.74
N TYR A 162 21.20 -1.82 -1.54
CA TYR A 162 20.74 -2.19 -0.20
C TYR A 162 21.77 -3.00 0.59
N PHE A 163 22.87 -3.39 -0.04
CA PHE A 163 23.96 -4.17 0.56
C PHE A 163 25.25 -3.35 0.74
N ASP A 164 25.19 -2.02 0.56
CA ASP A 164 26.31 -1.09 0.75
C ASP A 164 26.67 -0.81 2.22
N GLY A 165 25.92 -1.39 3.16
CA GLY A 165 26.07 -1.18 4.60
C GLY A 165 25.29 0.00 5.17
N THR A 166 24.62 0.82 4.34
CA THR A 166 23.79 1.96 4.79
C THR A 166 22.38 1.52 5.18
N TRP A 167 21.95 0.32 4.78
CA TRP A 167 20.66 -0.24 5.06
C TRP A 167 20.71 -1.33 6.14
N LYS A 168 19.81 -1.28 7.08
CA LYS A 168 19.64 -2.31 8.12
C LYS A 168 18.64 -3.36 7.62
N LEU A 169 19.11 -4.61 7.46
CA LEU A 169 18.26 -5.72 7.06
C LEU A 169 17.46 -6.26 8.26
N GLY A 170 16.17 -6.40 8.10
CA GLY A 170 15.24 -6.85 9.15
C GLY A 170 14.86 -8.32 9.06
N THR A 171 13.80 -8.71 9.79
CA THR A 171 13.23 -10.07 9.77
C THR A 171 12.65 -10.35 8.40
N ALA A 172 13.25 -11.29 7.68
CA ALA A 172 12.83 -11.69 6.34
C ALA A 172 11.69 -12.71 6.38
N LYS A 173 10.94 -12.79 5.30
CA LYS A 173 9.87 -13.76 5.11
C LYS A 173 10.23 -14.70 3.96
N LEU A 174 10.40 -16.00 4.29
CA LEU A 174 10.57 -17.07 3.31
C LEU A 174 9.18 -17.49 2.80
N VAL A 175 8.98 -17.42 1.49
CA VAL A 175 7.69 -17.72 0.84
C VAL A 175 7.88 -18.45 -0.48
N GLU A 176 6.94 -19.35 -0.80
CA GLU A 176 6.82 -19.95 -2.12
C GLU A 176 5.78 -19.20 -2.95
N LEU A 177 6.15 -18.81 -4.17
CA LEU A 177 5.26 -18.11 -5.12
C LEU A 177 5.31 -18.81 -6.48
N ASN A 178 4.25 -19.52 -6.82
CA ASN A 178 4.07 -20.22 -8.12
C ASN A 178 5.11 -21.33 -8.40
N GLY A 179 5.67 -21.95 -7.38
CA GLY A 179 6.70 -22.99 -7.47
C GLY A 179 8.13 -22.49 -7.31
N ASP A 180 8.32 -21.17 -7.12
CA ASP A 180 9.63 -20.56 -6.89
C ASP A 180 9.72 -20.03 -5.46
N TRP A 181 10.91 -20.14 -4.85
CA TRP A 181 11.18 -19.62 -3.50
C TRP A 181 11.72 -18.21 -3.52
N TYR A 182 11.21 -17.41 -2.63
CA TYR A 182 11.62 -16.02 -2.44
C TYR A 182 11.89 -15.72 -0.97
N LEU A 183 12.93 -14.90 -0.73
CA LEU A 183 13.16 -14.28 0.54
C LEU A 183 12.82 -12.79 0.44
N HIS A 184 11.77 -12.35 1.14
CA HIS A 184 11.36 -10.95 1.22
C HIS A 184 11.99 -10.32 2.45
N ILE A 185 12.94 -9.41 2.26
CA ILE A 185 13.74 -8.80 3.33
C ILE A 185 13.34 -7.34 3.45
N PRO A 186 12.78 -6.87 4.59
CA PRO A 186 12.65 -5.45 4.85
C PRO A 186 14.03 -4.86 5.10
N ALA A 187 14.38 -3.82 4.36
CA ALA A 187 15.59 -3.03 4.53
C ALA A 187 15.17 -1.63 5.00
N THR A 188 15.74 -1.17 6.10
CA THR A 188 15.43 0.12 6.73
C THR A 188 16.66 1.04 6.64
N LYS A 189 16.41 2.31 6.29
CA LYS A 189 17.43 3.35 6.27
C LYS A 189 16.90 4.60 6.95
N GLU A 190 17.69 5.19 7.83
CA GLU A 190 17.40 6.49 8.43
C GLU A 190 17.68 7.62 7.43
N ILE A 191 16.79 8.61 7.41
CA ILE A 191 16.94 9.80 6.57
C ILE A 191 17.40 10.96 7.46
N PRO A 192 18.60 11.49 7.23
CA PRO A 192 19.19 12.49 8.12
C PRO A 192 18.50 13.87 8.00
N ASN A 193 17.94 14.20 6.84
CA ASN A 193 17.35 15.51 6.57
C ASN A 193 15.83 15.40 6.43
N GLU A 194 15.10 15.94 7.38
CA GLU A 194 13.66 16.14 7.27
C GLU A 194 13.40 17.52 6.66
N LEU A 195 12.45 17.59 5.73
CA LEU A 195 12.04 18.85 5.12
C LEU A 195 11.46 19.77 6.21
N ASP A 196 11.96 20.99 6.30
CA ASP A 196 11.24 22.07 6.98
C ASP A 196 10.00 22.45 6.13
N GLU A 197 8.85 21.99 6.58
CA GLU A 197 7.59 22.17 5.86
C GLU A 197 7.13 23.65 5.82
N THR A 198 7.72 24.50 6.66
CA THR A 198 7.42 25.94 6.70
C THR A 198 8.17 26.72 5.63
N GLN A 199 9.27 26.16 5.11
CA GLN A 199 10.11 26.80 4.10
C GLN A 199 10.53 25.81 2.97
N PRO A 200 9.57 25.17 2.28
CA PRO A 200 9.92 24.29 1.17
C PRO A 200 10.49 25.10 0.00
N LYS A 201 11.44 24.52 -0.74
CA LYS A 201 11.97 25.11 -2.00
C LYS A 201 10.90 25.19 -3.07
N HIS A 202 10.04 24.16 -3.13
CA HIS A 202 8.94 24.03 -4.09
C HIS A 202 7.69 23.54 -3.39
N VAL A 203 6.53 24.05 -3.82
CA VAL A 203 5.21 23.49 -3.48
C VAL A 203 4.58 22.98 -4.78
N VAL A 204 4.12 21.73 -4.79
CA VAL A 204 3.54 21.11 -5.98
C VAL A 204 2.20 20.48 -5.65
N GLY A 205 1.13 21.01 -6.20
CA GLY A 205 -0.22 20.43 -6.09
C GLY A 205 -0.43 19.33 -7.12
N ILE A 206 -0.85 18.14 -6.69
CA ILE A 206 -1.04 16.98 -7.55
C ILE A 206 -2.48 16.47 -7.45
N ASP A 207 -3.25 16.64 -8.51
CA ASP A 207 -4.55 15.99 -8.68
C ASP A 207 -4.39 14.60 -9.29
N ARG A 208 -5.08 13.61 -8.72
CA ARG A 208 -5.00 12.20 -9.13
C ARG A 208 -6.34 11.74 -9.71
N GLY A 209 -6.35 11.36 -10.98
CA GLY A 209 -7.57 11.04 -11.71
C GLY A 209 -7.49 9.81 -12.60
N LEU A 210 -8.62 9.47 -13.23
CA LEU A 210 -8.73 8.35 -14.18
C LEU A 210 -8.24 8.73 -15.58
N ARG A 211 -8.45 9.96 -15.99
CA ARG A 211 -8.03 10.48 -17.30
C ARG A 211 -6.55 10.81 -17.33
N PHE A 212 -6.10 11.55 -16.32
CA PHE A 212 -4.71 11.74 -16.01
C PHE A 212 -4.39 11.04 -14.69
N ILE A 213 -3.36 10.21 -14.70
CA ILE A 213 -2.91 9.46 -13.51
C ILE A 213 -2.52 10.44 -12.41
N ALA A 214 -1.86 11.51 -12.82
CA ALA A 214 -1.52 12.67 -12.02
C ALA A 214 -1.49 13.92 -12.91
N THR A 215 -1.94 15.04 -12.36
CA THR A 215 -1.78 16.37 -12.92
C THR A 215 -1.05 17.21 -11.89
N ALA A 216 0.18 17.62 -12.15
CA ALA A 216 0.99 18.41 -11.23
C ALA A 216 0.98 19.89 -11.64
N TYR A 217 0.82 20.79 -10.65
CA TYR A 217 0.86 22.23 -10.80
C TYR A 217 1.81 22.83 -9.76
N ASP A 218 2.70 23.73 -10.19
CA ASP A 218 3.76 24.32 -9.38
C ASP A 218 3.65 25.85 -9.25
N GLU A 219 4.53 26.43 -8.45
CA GLU A 219 4.60 27.87 -8.17
C GLU A 219 4.90 28.74 -9.41
N THR A 220 5.48 28.14 -10.46
CA THR A 220 5.74 28.87 -11.73
C THR A 220 4.51 28.95 -12.63
N GLY A 221 3.42 28.25 -12.23
CA GLY A 221 2.20 28.15 -13.03
C GLY A 221 2.24 27.06 -14.10
N LYS A 222 3.34 26.27 -14.14
CA LYS A 222 3.48 25.14 -15.06
C LYS A 222 2.57 24.01 -14.65
N THR A 223 1.99 23.33 -15.64
CA THR A 223 1.16 22.14 -15.42
C THR A 223 1.71 20.98 -16.19
N THR A 224 1.94 19.86 -15.51
CA THR A 224 2.41 18.61 -16.12
C THR A 224 1.33 17.54 -16.00
N PHE A 225 0.96 16.94 -17.14
CA PHE A 225 -0.07 15.93 -17.24
C PHE A 225 0.52 14.55 -17.48
N PHE A 226 0.19 13.59 -16.65
CA PHE A 226 0.54 12.17 -16.83
C PHE A 226 -0.68 11.43 -17.38
N SER A 227 -0.71 11.19 -18.69
CA SER A 227 -1.88 10.62 -19.38
C SER A 227 -2.22 9.20 -18.93
N GLY A 228 -3.49 8.96 -18.61
CA GLY A 228 -4.05 7.65 -18.31
C GLY A 228 -4.60 6.87 -19.51
N LYS A 229 -4.56 7.44 -20.75
CA LYS A 229 -5.16 6.85 -21.96
C LYS A 229 -4.69 5.42 -22.24
N GLU A 230 -3.38 5.20 -22.28
CA GLU A 230 -2.82 3.87 -22.53
C GLU A 230 -3.17 2.90 -21.40
N MET A 231 -3.22 3.39 -20.18
CA MET A 231 -3.63 2.61 -19.02
C MET A 231 -5.08 2.16 -19.12
N ALA A 232 -5.99 3.05 -19.43
CA ALA A 232 -7.41 2.74 -19.62
C ALA A 232 -7.61 1.73 -20.77
N LYS A 233 -6.93 1.92 -21.91
CA LYS A 233 -6.98 1.01 -23.05
C LYS A 233 -6.49 -0.40 -22.71
N LYS A 234 -5.35 -0.51 -22.00
CA LYS A 234 -4.77 -1.79 -21.60
C LYS A 234 -5.63 -2.52 -20.56
N ARG A 235 -6.24 -1.77 -19.63
CA ARG A 235 -7.21 -2.31 -18.67
C ARG A 235 -8.48 -2.87 -19.33
N LYS A 236 -9.02 -2.16 -20.31
CA LYS A 236 -10.15 -2.70 -21.09
C LYS A 236 -9.80 -4.05 -21.72
N LYS A 237 -8.58 -4.20 -22.26
CA LYS A 237 -8.10 -5.50 -22.78
C LYS A 237 -8.01 -6.56 -21.67
N PHE A 238 -7.44 -6.25 -20.51
CA PHE A 238 -7.39 -7.17 -19.38
C PHE A 238 -8.79 -7.59 -18.91
N ASN A 239 -9.72 -6.65 -18.80
CA ASN A 239 -11.11 -6.92 -18.40
C ASN A 239 -11.82 -7.83 -19.41
N LYS A 240 -11.66 -7.60 -20.72
CA LYS A 240 -12.22 -8.45 -21.78
C LYS A 240 -11.70 -9.89 -21.65
N VAL A 241 -10.37 -10.07 -21.61
CA VAL A 241 -9.75 -11.41 -21.48
C VAL A 241 -10.15 -12.09 -20.17
N ARG A 242 -10.29 -11.32 -19.07
CA ARG A 242 -10.76 -11.85 -17.79
C ARG A 242 -12.20 -12.37 -17.89
N ALA A 243 -13.10 -11.62 -18.51
CA ALA A 243 -14.49 -12.01 -18.70
C ALA A 243 -14.59 -13.30 -19.56
N GLU A 244 -13.85 -13.37 -20.66
CA GLU A 244 -13.78 -14.54 -21.53
C GLU A 244 -13.27 -15.80 -20.79
N LEU A 245 -12.21 -15.65 -19.96
CA LEU A 245 -11.66 -16.76 -19.19
C LEU A 245 -12.60 -17.18 -18.04
N GLN A 246 -13.30 -16.24 -17.42
CA GLN A 246 -14.31 -16.53 -16.39
C GLN A 246 -15.50 -17.30 -16.97
N ALA A 247 -15.98 -16.90 -18.15
CA ALA A 247 -17.06 -17.59 -18.84
C ALA A 247 -16.71 -19.04 -19.20
N LYS A 248 -15.44 -19.32 -19.56
CA LYS A 248 -14.99 -20.69 -19.86
C LYS A 248 -14.97 -21.62 -18.64
N GLY A 249 -14.74 -21.12 -17.42
CA GLY A 249 -14.83 -21.85 -16.14
C GLY A 249 -13.87 -23.02 -15.92
N THR A 250 -13.08 -23.43 -16.93
CA THR A 250 -12.20 -24.61 -16.89
C THR A 250 -11.01 -24.44 -15.94
N LYS A 251 -10.41 -25.56 -15.49
CA LYS A 251 -9.17 -25.54 -14.69
C LYS A 251 -8.03 -24.78 -15.37
N SER A 252 -7.90 -24.92 -16.69
CA SER A 252 -6.90 -24.20 -17.50
C SER A 252 -7.19 -22.68 -17.53
N ALA A 253 -8.46 -22.28 -17.70
CA ALA A 253 -8.87 -20.88 -17.65
C ALA A 253 -8.59 -20.24 -16.28
N LYS A 254 -8.85 -20.97 -15.19
CA LYS A 254 -8.53 -20.51 -13.82
C LYS A 254 -7.03 -20.27 -13.62
N ARG A 255 -6.17 -21.17 -14.14
CA ARG A 255 -4.70 -20.98 -14.13
C ARG A 255 -4.27 -19.73 -14.91
N LYS A 256 -4.86 -19.53 -16.13
CA LYS A 256 -4.60 -18.32 -16.93
C LYS A 256 -5.07 -17.05 -16.23
N LEU A 257 -6.22 -17.06 -15.55
CA LEU A 257 -6.71 -15.93 -14.75
C LEU A 257 -5.73 -15.52 -13.65
N LYS A 258 -5.15 -16.48 -12.93
CA LYS A 258 -4.14 -16.22 -11.90
C LYS A 258 -2.89 -15.54 -12.49
N LYS A 259 -2.38 -16.04 -13.63
CA LYS A 259 -1.23 -15.43 -14.34
C LYS A 259 -1.57 -14.03 -14.87
N LEU A 260 -2.78 -13.84 -15.40
CA LEU A 260 -3.24 -12.54 -15.93
C LEU A 260 -3.29 -11.48 -14.82
N SER A 261 -3.86 -11.79 -13.66
CA SER A 261 -3.93 -10.89 -12.51
C SER A 261 -2.55 -10.45 -12.05
N GLY A 262 -1.59 -11.37 -11.92
CA GLY A 262 -0.21 -11.02 -11.56
C GLY A 262 0.48 -10.11 -12.60
N ARG A 263 0.21 -10.32 -13.90
CA ARG A 263 0.75 -9.46 -14.97
C ARG A 263 0.17 -8.05 -14.93
N GLU A 264 -1.13 -7.93 -14.73
CA GLU A 264 -1.81 -6.65 -14.61
C GLU A 264 -1.26 -5.84 -13.42
N ASN A 265 -1.15 -6.48 -12.26
CA ASN A 265 -0.63 -5.82 -11.05
C ASN A 265 0.82 -5.34 -11.22
N ARG A 266 1.70 -6.16 -11.81
CA ARG A 266 3.10 -5.75 -12.06
C ARG A 266 3.17 -4.57 -13.02
N TRP A 267 2.39 -4.59 -14.09
CA TRP A 267 2.36 -3.49 -15.06
C TRP A 267 1.82 -2.20 -14.43
N MET A 268 0.75 -2.25 -13.62
CA MET A 268 0.22 -1.09 -12.91
C MET A 268 1.24 -0.52 -11.91
N SER A 269 1.94 -1.42 -11.21
CA SER A 269 3.02 -1.02 -10.29
C SER A 269 4.15 -0.30 -11.05
N ASP A 270 4.55 -0.78 -12.22
CA ASP A 270 5.57 -0.16 -13.06
C ASP A 270 5.16 1.26 -13.48
N VAL A 271 3.92 1.44 -13.95
CA VAL A 271 3.40 2.78 -14.30
C VAL A 271 3.45 3.74 -13.10
N ASN A 272 3.00 3.29 -11.93
CA ASN A 272 3.04 4.12 -10.72
C ASN A 272 4.48 4.44 -10.27
N HIS A 273 5.41 3.49 -10.45
CA HIS A 273 6.83 3.73 -10.20
C HIS A 273 7.42 4.79 -11.13
N GLN A 274 7.06 4.75 -12.43
CA GLN A 274 7.51 5.73 -13.42
C GLN A 274 6.96 7.12 -13.10
N VAL A 275 5.64 7.25 -12.88
CA VAL A 275 5.01 8.54 -12.57
C VAL A 275 5.59 9.16 -11.30
N SER A 276 5.67 8.39 -10.20
CA SER A 276 6.22 8.89 -8.93
C SER A 276 7.71 9.24 -9.04
N LYS A 277 8.50 8.46 -9.80
CA LYS A 277 9.92 8.75 -10.05
C LYS A 277 10.08 10.06 -10.83
N THR A 278 9.31 10.23 -11.91
CA THR A 278 9.37 11.44 -12.74
C THR A 278 9.00 12.68 -11.93
N LEU A 279 7.92 12.63 -11.12
CA LEU A 279 7.53 13.74 -10.24
C LEU A 279 8.65 14.15 -9.29
N VAL A 280 9.26 13.18 -8.61
CA VAL A 280 10.35 13.47 -7.66
C VAL A 280 11.60 13.99 -8.38
N GLN A 281 11.94 13.44 -9.54
CA GLN A 281 13.09 13.91 -10.33
C GLN A 281 12.90 15.32 -10.92
N MET A 282 11.65 15.72 -11.24
CA MET A 282 11.36 17.05 -11.79
C MET A 282 11.58 18.17 -10.78
N TYR A 283 11.29 17.95 -9.52
CA TYR A 283 11.31 19.00 -8.50
C TYR A 283 12.45 18.83 -7.49
N GLY A 284 12.93 17.62 -7.27
CA GLY A 284 14.11 17.32 -6.43
C GLY A 284 13.91 17.53 -4.93
N GLU A 285 15.01 17.81 -4.25
CA GLU A 285 15.10 18.01 -2.81
C GLU A 285 14.37 19.28 -2.35
N GLY A 286 13.81 19.23 -1.16
CA GLY A 286 13.16 20.41 -0.54
C GLY A 286 11.75 20.68 -1.05
N THR A 287 11.12 19.72 -1.73
CA THR A 287 9.78 19.87 -2.31
C THR A 287 8.69 19.39 -1.36
N LEU A 288 7.65 20.20 -1.19
CA LEU A 288 6.39 19.79 -0.57
C LEU A 288 5.39 19.37 -1.67
N PHE A 289 5.23 18.07 -1.87
CA PHE A 289 4.19 17.53 -2.75
C PHE A 289 2.86 17.49 -2.00
N VAL A 290 1.84 18.12 -2.55
CA VAL A 290 0.51 18.19 -1.95
C VAL A 290 -0.46 17.34 -2.75
N ILE A 291 -1.15 16.41 -2.09
CA ILE A 291 -2.12 15.50 -2.71
C ILE A 291 -3.45 15.52 -1.94
N GLU A 292 -4.53 15.15 -2.62
CA GLU A 292 -5.81 14.96 -1.94
C GLU A 292 -5.79 13.72 -1.05
N ASP A 293 -6.42 13.81 0.14
CA ASP A 293 -6.74 12.64 0.93
C ASP A 293 -7.96 11.91 0.32
N LEU A 294 -7.69 10.83 -0.37
CA LEU A 294 -8.70 9.97 -0.99
C LEU A 294 -9.07 8.76 -0.11
N THR A 295 -8.74 8.78 1.17
CA THR A 295 -9.09 7.70 2.10
C THR A 295 -10.61 7.55 2.18
N GLY A 296 -11.12 6.34 1.91
CA GLY A 296 -12.55 6.04 1.96
C GLY A 296 -13.38 6.45 0.73
N VAL A 297 -12.82 7.19 -0.23
CA VAL A 297 -13.56 7.64 -1.44
C VAL A 297 -14.23 6.49 -2.21
N SER A 298 -13.64 5.30 -2.23
CA SER A 298 -14.22 4.12 -2.88
C SER A 298 -15.48 3.59 -2.18
N PHE A 299 -15.73 3.97 -0.93
CA PHE A 299 -16.84 3.52 -0.09
C PHE A 299 -17.93 4.60 0.11
N GLU A 300 -17.75 5.80 -0.43
CA GLU A 300 -18.78 6.83 -0.36
C GLU A 300 -20.06 6.42 -1.11
N GLU A 301 -21.23 6.77 -0.57
CA GLU A 301 -22.55 6.47 -1.18
C GLU A 301 -22.67 6.92 -2.62
N ARG A 302 -22.08 8.07 -2.98
CA ARG A 302 -22.05 8.58 -4.36
C ARG A 302 -21.42 7.61 -5.35
N ASN A 303 -20.42 6.83 -4.90
CA ASN A 303 -19.75 5.84 -5.73
C ASN A 303 -20.56 4.54 -5.84
N LEU A 304 -21.44 4.26 -4.87
CA LEU A 304 -22.39 3.14 -4.92
C LEU A 304 -23.48 3.35 -5.99
N LYS A 305 -23.82 4.59 -6.32
CA LYS A 305 -24.77 4.95 -7.38
C LYS A 305 -24.20 4.87 -8.81
N ARG A 306 -22.88 4.66 -8.95
CA ARG A 306 -22.25 4.48 -10.27
C ARG A 306 -22.62 3.12 -10.88
N THR A 307 -22.51 3.00 -12.20
CA THR A 307 -22.63 1.72 -12.90
C THR A 307 -21.61 0.72 -12.37
N LYS A 308 -21.88 -0.58 -12.55
CA LYS A 308 -20.96 -1.65 -12.14
C LYS A 308 -19.54 -1.45 -12.71
N ASP A 309 -19.45 -1.02 -13.97
CA ASP A 309 -18.16 -0.76 -14.64
C ASP A 309 -17.46 0.45 -14.06
N GLY A 310 -18.16 1.55 -13.81
CA GLY A 310 -17.59 2.74 -13.17
C GLY A 310 -17.09 2.50 -11.73
N ARG A 311 -17.76 1.62 -10.97
CA ARG A 311 -17.29 1.18 -9.65
C ARG A 311 -16.05 0.31 -9.75
N ASN A 312 -15.99 -0.59 -10.72
CA ASN A 312 -14.84 -1.45 -10.96
C ASN A 312 -13.63 -0.65 -11.42
N GLU A 313 -13.83 0.36 -12.26
CA GLU A 313 -12.77 1.28 -12.67
C GLU A 313 -12.18 2.01 -11.47
N LEU A 314 -13.00 2.58 -10.61
CA LEU A 314 -12.56 3.32 -9.42
C LEU A 314 -11.85 2.41 -8.39
N ARG A 315 -12.44 1.23 -8.08
CA ARG A 315 -11.87 0.28 -7.12
C ARG A 315 -10.56 -0.34 -7.59
N SER A 316 -10.42 -0.53 -8.89
CA SER A 316 -9.21 -1.09 -9.49
C SER A 316 -8.10 -0.07 -9.64
N TRP A 317 -8.38 1.22 -9.37
CA TRP A 317 -7.38 2.28 -9.45
C TRP A 317 -6.42 2.22 -8.27
N THR A 318 -5.14 2.28 -8.56
CA THR A 318 -4.08 2.14 -7.56
C THR A 318 -3.63 3.50 -7.00
N PHE A 319 -4.57 4.39 -6.66
CA PHE A 319 -4.26 5.70 -6.06
C PHE A 319 -3.40 5.57 -4.81
N TYR A 320 -3.75 4.62 -3.94
CA TYR A 320 -2.99 4.33 -2.74
C TYR A 320 -1.55 3.89 -3.06
N GLN A 321 -1.36 3.05 -4.09
CA GLN A 321 -0.02 2.61 -4.48
C GLN A 321 0.83 3.76 -5.02
N LEU A 322 0.25 4.65 -5.85
CA LEU A 322 0.94 5.85 -6.35
C LEU A 322 1.34 6.77 -5.18
N GLU A 323 0.42 6.99 -4.23
CA GLU A 323 0.66 7.76 -3.01
C GLU A 323 1.85 7.18 -2.24
N GLN A 324 1.83 5.88 -1.94
CA GLN A 324 2.92 5.22 -1.21
C GLN A 324 4.27 5.34 -1.95
N PHE A 325 4.25 5.20 -3.28
CA PHE A 325 5.46 5.33 -4.08
C PHE A 325 5.99 6.76 -4.13
N LEU A 326 5.10 7.74 -4.15
CA LEU A 326 5.50 9.15 -4.07
C LEU A 326 6.06 9.48 -2.69
N MET A 327 5.40 9.04 -1.60
CA MET A 327 5.81 9.31 -0.22
C MET A 327 7.24 8.84 0.05
N TYR A 328 7.56 7.57 -0.20
CA TYR A 328 8.90 7.10 0.13
C TYR A 328 9.99 7.69 -0.79
N LYS A 329 9.67 7.94 -2.08
CA LYS A 329 10.66 8.55 -3.00
C LYS A 329 10.90 10.02 -2.70
N ALA A 330 9.86 10.75 -2.32
CA ALA A 330 10.00 12.13 -1.85
C ALA A 330 10.90 12.17 -0.61
N LEU A 331 10.63 11.29 0.36
CA LEU A 331 11.42 11.22 1.59
C LEU A 331 12.91 10.88 1.32
N GLU A 332 13.20 10.01 0.33
CA GLU A 332 14.57 9.66 -0.08
C GLU A 332 15.39 10.86 -0.54
N VAL A 333 14.77 11.88 -1.09
CA VAL A 333 15.44 13.09 -1.59
C VAL A 333 15.23 14.29 -0.67
N GLY A 334 14.86 14.09 0.59
CA GLY A 334 14.64 15.19 1.54
C GLY A 334 13.42 16.05 1.19
N SER A 335 12.39 15.46 0.61
CA SER A 335 11.10 16.07 0.26
C SER A 335 9.97 15.36 1.02
N LYS A 336 8.78 15.94 1.05
CA LYS A 336 7.64 15.41 1.81
C LYS A 336 6.36 15.43 0.99
N VAL A 337 5.40 14.58 1.38
CA VAL A 337 4.06 14.55 0.82
C VAL A 337 3.06 14.96 1.90
N LEU A 338 2.32 16.03 1.64
CA LEU A 338 1.22 16.52 2.47
C LEU A 338 -0.11 16.02 1.91
N LYS A 339 -0.99 15.52 2.76
CA LYS A 339 -2.35 15.14 2.40
C LYS A 339 -3.32 16.24 2.85
N VAL A 340 -4.14 16.73 1.92
CA VAL A 340 -5.12 17.80 2.15
C VAL A 340 -6.54 17.34 1.86
N SER A 341 -7.52 18.08 2.38
CA SER A 341 -8.93 17.77 2.14
C SER A 341 -9.29 17.82 0.65
N ALA A 342 -9.89 16.75 0.12
CA ALA A 342 -10.39 16.69 -1.25
C ALA A 342 -11.66 17.54 -1.50
N LYS A 343 -12.21 18.16 -0.44
CA LYS A 343 -13.49 18.87 -0.53
C LYS A 343 -13.35 20.15 -1.35
N TYR A 344 -14.12 20.24 -2.43
CA TYR A 344 -14.22 21.39 -3.34
C TYR A 344 -12.99 21.67 -4.23
N THR A 345 -11.93 20.89 -4.18
CA THR A 345 -10.71 21.10 -4.99
C THR A 345 -11.02 21.19 -6.48
N SER A 346 -11.92 20.39 -7.01
CA SER A 346 -12.32 20.39 -8.43
C SER A 346 -13.49 21.32 -8.77
N GLN A 347 -14.10 22.02 -7.78
CA GLN A 347 -15.28 22.86 -7.98
C GLN A 347 -15.02 24.34 -7.72
N ARG A 348 -13.89 24.67 -7.09
CA ARG A 348 -13.52 26.04 -6.71
C ARG A 348 -12.80 26.74 -7.86
N CYS A 349 -13.21 27.97 -8.15
CA CYS A 349 -12.50 28.83 -9.09
C CYS A 349 -11.13 29.26 -8.51
N PRO A 350 -10.01 28.98 -9.19
CA PRO A 350 -8.69 29.36 -8.67
C PRO A 350 -8.50 30.89 -8.57
N LYS A 351 -9.18 31.66 -9.44
CA LYS A 351 -9.07 33.15 -9.47
C LYS A 351 -9.93 33.85 -8.42
N ARG A 352 -11.18 33.41 -8.24
CA ARG A 352 -12.17 34.12 -7.41
C ARG A 352 -12.60 33.36 -6.15
N GLY A 353 -12.17 32.09 -6.01
CA GLY A 353 -12.55 31.28 -4.86
C GLY A 353 -14.01 30.77 -4.85
N ARG A 354 -14.83 31.13 -5.87
CA ARG A 354 -16.23 30.68 -5.98
C ARG A 354 -16.30 29.17 -6.12
N ILE A 355 -17.10 28.55 -5.28
CA ILE A 355 -17.38 27.11 -5.29
C ILE A 355 -18.75 26.90 -5.93
N HIS A 356 -18.78 26.31 -7.12
CA HIS A 356 -20.03 26.03 -7.83
C HIS A 356 -19.86 24.76 -8.68
N LYS A 357 -20.62 23.72 -8.33
CA LYS A 357 -20.50 22.40 -8.95
C LYS A 357 -20.72 22.39 -10.47
N PRO A 358 -21.71 23.13 -11.04
CA PRO A 358 -21.93 23.20 -12.50
C PRO A 358 -20.77 23.80 -13.31
N ASN A 359 -19.86 24.52 -12.68
CA ASN A 359 -18.69 25.08 -13.36
C ASN A 359 -17.75 23.98 -13.89
N ARG A 360 -17.78 22.77 -13.33
CA ARG A 360 -17.05 21.60 -13.82
C ARG A 360 -17.92 20.78 -14.76
N LYS A 361 -17.55 20.76 -16.03
CA LYS A 361 -18.20 19.96 -17.08
C LYS A 361 -17.47 18.61 -17.22
N HIS A 362 -18.00 17.57 -16.60
CA HIS A 362 -17.36 16.24 -16.57
C HIS A 362 -17.24 15.58 -17.95
N GLU A 363 -18.17 15.87 -18.87
CA GLU A 363 -18.19 15.25 -20.20
C GLU A 363 -17.07 15.80 -21.12
N THR A 364 -16.85 17.12 -21.07
CA THR A 364 -15.83 17.80 -21.88
C THR A 364 -14.50 17.97 -21.16
N HIS A 365 -14.45 17.69 -19.84
CA HIS A 365 -13.29 17.95 -18.97
C HIS A 365 -12.86 19.42 -18.94
N GLU A 366 -13.85 20.29 -18.97
CA GLU A 366 -13.66 21.73 -18.91
C GLU A 366 -14.18 22.27 -17.58
N TYR A 367 -13.53 23.30 -17.12
CA TYR A 367 -13.97 24.14 -16.02
C TYR A 367 -14.22 25.54 -16.55
N ILE A 368 -15.44 26.08 -16.35
CA ILE A 368 -15.80 27.44 -16.73
C ILE A 368 -16.47 28.10 -15.52
N CYS A 369 -15.84 29.16 -14.99
CA CYS A 369 -16.39 29.88 -13.84
C CYS A 369 -17.56 30.77 -14.28
N ASP A 370 -18.74 30.56 -13.68
CA ASP A 370 -19.94 31.35 -13.90
C ASP A 370 -19.83 32.80 -13.44
N CYS A 371 -18.89 33.12 -12.54
CA CYS A 371 -18.70 34.45 -11.97
C CYS A 371 -17.70 35.29 -12.75
N CYS A 372 -16.58 34.72 -13.20
CA CYS A 372 -15.48 35.50 -13.81
C CYS A 372 -15.06 35.02 -15.20
N GLY A 373 -15.75 34.04 -15.76
CA GLY A 373 -15.44 33.50 -17.10
C GLY A 373 -14.11 32.73 -17.18
N TYR A 374 -13.40 32.48 -16.05
CA TYR A 374 -12.17 31.71 -16.08
C TYR A 374 -12.40 30.33 -16.64
N GLN A 375 -11.68 29.97 -17.68
CA GLN A 375 -11.77 28.67 -18.36
C GLN A 375 -10.44 27.93 -18.29
N SER A 376 -10.50 26.63 -18.00
CA SER A 376 -9.33 25.74 -17.98
C SER A 376 -9.76 24.27 -18.05
N ASN A 377 -8.78 23.37 -18.15
CA ASN A 377 -8.98 21.94 -17.93
C ASN A 377 -9.37 21.67 -16.46
N ASP A 378 -10.32 20.78 -16.22
CA ASP A 378 -10.86 20.51 -14.87
C ASP A 378 -9.84 19.85 -13.92
N ASP A 379 -8.96 18.95 -14.43
CA ASP A 379 -7.89 18.33 -13.65
C ASP A 379 -6.78 19.35 -13.31
N ARG A 380 -6.50 20.30 -14.23
CA ARG A 380 -5.61 21.41 -13.92
C ARG A 380 -6.16 22.30 -12.80
N VAL A 381 -7.46 22.59 -12.81
CA VAL A 381 -8.10 23.37 -11.75
C VAL A 381 -8.01 22.63 -10.42
N GLY A 382 -8.17 21.30 -10.40
CA GLY A 382 -7.94 20.44 -9.24
C GLY A 382 -6.52 20.64 -8.67
N ALA A 383 -5.51 20.46 -9.52
CA ALA A 383 -4.10 20.64 -9.14
C ALA A 383 -3.77 22.04 -8.62
N MET A 384 -4.30 23.10 -9.25
CA MET A 384 -4.15 24.50 -8.79
C MET A 384 -4.75 24.71 -7.39
N ASN A 385 -5.92 24.15 -7.13
CA ASN A 385 -6.56 24.28 -5.81
C ASN A 385 -5.84 23.45 -4.74
N ILE A 386 -5.32 22.28 -5.08
CA ILE A 386 -4.48 21.47 -4.18
C ILE A 386 -3.18 22.21 -3.86
N TYR A 387 -2.54 22.84 -4.85
CA TYR A 387 -1.40 23.73 -4.66
C TYR A 387 -1.74 24.88 -3.68
N THR A 388 -2.90 25.53 -3.87
CA THR A 388 -3.37 26.61 -2.96
C THR A 388 -3.53 26.09 -1.53
N LEU A 389 -4.04 24.88 -1.32
CA LEU A 389 -4.11 24.30 0.03
C LEU A 389 -2.69 24.05 0.60
N GLY A 390 -1.75 23.64 -0.23
CA GLY A 390 -0.35 23.51 0.18
C GLY A 390 0.27 24.82 0.60
N THR A 391 0.03 25.91 -0.14
CA THR A 391 0.53 27.24 0.24
C THR A 391 -0.12 27.77 1.51
N MET A 392 -1.41 27.51 1.76
CA MET A 392 -2.08 27.81 3.02
C MET A 392 -1.41 27.08 4.20
N TYR A 393 -1.07 25.79 4.01
CA TYR A 393 -0.35 25.01 5.02
C TYR A 393 1.01 25.61 5.35
N VAL A 394 1.82 25.92 4.34
CA VAL A 394 3.13 26.59 4.50
C VAL A 394 3.00 27.94 5.20
N SER A 395 1.88 28.64 5.00
CA SER A 395 1.57 29.93 5.66
C SER A 395 1.03 29.78 7.11
N GLY A 396 0.97 28.56 7.66
CA GLY A 396 0.61 28.30 9.06
C GLY A 396 -0.78 27.72 9.30
N ASP A 397 -1.58 27.44 8.26
CA ASP A 397 -2.86 26.72 8.42
C ASP A 397 -2.61 25.19 8.53
N SER A 398 -2.64 24.66 9.74
CA SER A 398 -2.37 23.25 10.00
C SER A 398 -3.40 22.29 9.36
N HIS A 399 -4.60 22.77 9.00
CA HIS A 399 -5.68 21.95 8.42
C HIS A 399 -6.35 22.68 7.25
N PRO A 400 -5.63 22.95 6.16
CA PRO A 400 -6.13 23.78 5.06
C PRO A 400 -7.31 23.09 4.36
N ARG A 401 -8.41 23.85 4.22
CA ARG A 401 -9.64 23.38 3.59
C ARG A 401 -10.43 24.53 2.97
N PHE A 402 -11.12 24.22 1.88
CA PHE A 402 -12.07 25.15 1.31
C PHE A 402 -13.44 25.03 1.99
N GLY A 403 -14.10 26.15 2.20
CA GLY A 403 -15.45 26.25 2.74
C GLY A 403 -16.33 27.15 1.86
N ILE A 404 -17.64 26.88 1.83
CA ILE A 404 -18.60 27.79 1.25
C ILE A 404 -18.80 28.92 2.27
N ARG A 405 -18.35 30.14 1.95
CA ARG A 405 -18.75 31.32 2.74
C ARG A 405 -20.25 31.48 2.57
N LYS A 406 -21.01 31.38 3.66
CA LYS A 406 -22.38 31.90 3.66
C LYS A 406 -22.26 33.41 3.44
N ILE A 407 -22.67 33.88 2.28
CA ILE A 407 -22.89 35.31 2.05
C ILE A 407 -24.14 35.61 2.87
N GLY A 408 -23.96 36.31 4.00
CA GLY A 408 -25.05 36.84 4.80
C GLY A 408 -25.81 37.89 4.04
#